data_f8fe33ccc9c0b53647a0aa45481b4965
#
_entry.id   f8fe33ccc9c0b53647a0aa45481b4965
#
_cell.length_a   1.000
_cell.length_b   1.000
_cell.length_c   1.000
_cell.angle_alpha   90.00
_cell.angle_beta   90.00
_cell.angle_gamma   90.00
#
_symmetry.space_group_name_H-M   'P 1'
#
loop_
_entity.id
_entity.type
_entity.pdbx_description
1 polymer ?
#
loop_
_entity_poly.entity_id
_entity_poly.type
_entity_poly.pdbx_seq_one_letter_code
_entity_poly.pdbx_strand_id
1 'polypeptide(L)'
;MLETLRNAFKIKDIRNRIIFTFLMLVVIRIGSQLPIPGVNNELFSNWFASQTADGMGFFDAITGGSFYNMSIFALNITPYITSSIIMQLLTIAIPKLEEMQRDGEEGRKKIAEITRYLTVALALIEAIAMAISFKRGQMLQSDGILTIIMVIFTLTAGSAVLMWIGERITEKGVGNGISIVLTINIISRVPNDMGTLYQQFITGKSIPKGILAAVIIIAIIVAMVVFVGFLEGGERRIPVQYSKKIQGRKQVGGQSTYIPLKVNTGGVIPVIFAQSLLQTPVIIASLLGKGNGTGIGSKILKGMSQSNWCNPKEPVYSIGLVVYIVLIIAFAYFYTSITFNPLEIANNMKKAGGFIPGIRPGKPTSDYLNRMLNYIVFIGAVALAFIAFVPIFFNGVFGADVSFGGTSIIIIVGVVIETLKQIESQMRVRYYKGFLND
;
A
#
# COMPACT_ATOMS: atom_id res chain seq x y z
N MET A 1 12.17 -14.07 -14.18
CA MET A 1 11.25 -12.93 -14.35
C MET A 1 11.02 -12.54 -15.82
N LEU A 2 12.05 -12.18 -16.59
CA LEU A 2 11.88 -11.83 -18.02
C LEU A 2 11.36 -13.00 -18.87
N GLU A 3 11.80 -14.21 -18.60
CA GLU A 3 11.26 -15.42 -19.27
C GLU A 3 9.80 -15.68 -18.94
N THR A 4 9.40 -15.46 -17.69
CA THR A 4 8.02 -15.58 -17.23
C THR A 4 7.11 -14.62 -17.99
N LEU A 5 7.50 -13.35 -18.10
CA LEU A 5 6.76 -12.35 -18.88
C LEU A 5 6.71 -12.71 -20.37
N ARG A 6 7.84 -13.10 -20.98
CA ARG A 6 7.88 -13.50 -22.39
C ARG A 6 6.94 -14.68 -22.66
N ASN A 7 6.88 -15.66 -21.77
CA ASN A 7 6.00 -16.81 -21.89
C ASN A 7 4.52 -16.45 -21.62
N ALA A 8 4.26 -15.51 -20.71
CA ALA A 8 2.92 -14.99 -20.44
C ALA A 8 2.30 -14.33 -21.69
N PHE A 9 3.09 -13.57 -22.45
CA PHE A 9 2.62 -12.95 -23.71
C PHE A 9 2.26 -13.94 -24.81
N LYS A 10 2.78 -15.17 -24.77
CA LYS A 10 2.42 -16.23 -25.73
C LYS A 10 1.02 -16.81 -25.47
N ILE A 11 0.53 -16.72 -24.23
CA ILE A 11 -0.78 -17.25 -23.84
C ILE A 11 -1.83 -16.16 -24.06
N LYS A 12 -2.74 -16.35 -25.01
CA LYS A 12 -3.74 -15.36 -25.46
C LYS A 12 -4.52 -14.72 -24.30
N ASP A 13 -5.00 -15.52 -23.33
CA ASP A 13 -5.81 -15.00 -22.23
C ASP A 13 -5.00 -14.14 -21.25
N ILE A 14 -3.77 -14.56 -20.92
CA ILE A 14 -2.90 -13.81 -20.02
C ILE A 14 -2.47 -12.50 -20.71
N ARG A 15 -2.15 -12.57 -21.99
CA ARG A 15 -1.86 -11.40 -22.82
C ARG A 15 -3.03 -10.40 -22.81
N ASN A 16 -4.26 -10.88 -23.01
CA ASN A 16 -5.44 -9.99 -22.98
C ASN A 16 -5.63 -9.34 -21.61
N ARG A 17 -5.40 -10.07 -20.51
CA ARG A 17 -5.43 -9.51 -19.14
C ARG A 17 -4.37 -8.45 -18.90
N ILE A 18 -3.14 -8.67 -19.38
CA ILE A 18 -2.03 -7.71 -19.29
C ILE A 18 -2.38 -6.46 -20.10
N ILE A 19 -2.86 -6.61 -21.34
CA ILE A 19 -3.27 -5.48 -22.19
C ILE A 19 -4.40 -4.70 -21.54
N PHE A 20 -5.41 -5.39 -20.99
CA PHE A 20 -6.52 -4.75 -20.28
C PHE A 20 -6.00 -3.91 -19.09
N THR A 21 -5.12 -4.49 -18.26
CA THR A 21 -4.50 -3.76 -17.14
C THR A 21 -3.78 -2.53 -17.63
N PHE A 22 -2.95 -2.65 -18.69
CA PHE A 22 -2.22 -1.53 -19.25
C PHE A 22 -3.14 -0.41 -19.77
N LEU A 23 -4.21 -0.76 -20.48
CA LEU A 23 -5.20 0.20 -20.97
C LEU A 23 -5.88 0.95 -19.80
N MET A 24 -6.23 0.25 -18.73
CA MET A 24 -6.80 0.89 -17.52
C MET A 24 -5.80 1.85 -16.86
N LEU A 25 -4.50 1.51 -16.83
CA LEU A 25 -3.47 2.42 -16.33
C LEU A 25 -3.33 3.69 -17.17
N VAL A 26 -3.46 3.58 -18.50
CA VAL A 26 -3.49 4.75 -19.39
C VAL A 26 -4.70 5.65 -19.08
N VAL A 27 -5.89 5.06 -18.87
CA VAL A 27 -7.10 5.82 -18.50
C VAL A 27 -6.90 6.56 -17.17
N ILE A 28 -6.29 5.90 -16.18
CA ILE A 28 -5.96 6.54 -14.88
C ILE A 28 -5.02 7.73 -15.10
N ARG A 29 -3.99 7.57 -15.91
CA ARG A 29 -3.02 8.66 -16.17
C ARG A 29 -3.63 9.82 -16.91
N ILE A 30 -4.53 9.59 -17.86
CA ILE A 30 -5.28 10.66 -18.54
C ILE A 30 -6.15 11.39 -17.51
N GLY A 31 -6.94 10.69 -16.71
CA GLY A 31 -7.80 11.30 -15.70
C GLY A 31 -7.02 12.07 -14.62
N SER A 32 -5.79 11.67 -14.30
CA SER A 32 -4.93 12.38 -13.34
C SER A 32 -4.37 13.71 -13.87
N GLN A 33 -4.54 14.00 -15.16
CA GLN A 33 -4.16 15.28 -15.79
C GLN A 33 -5.36 16.19 -16.05
N LEU A 34 -6.58 15.70 -15.93
CA LEU A 34 -7.78 16.49 -16.16
C LEU A 34 -8.10 17.34 -14.92
N PRO A 35 -8.04 18.68 -15.02
CA PRO A 35 -8.28 19.56 -13.88
C PRO A 35 -9.74 19.54 -13.45
N ILE A 36 -9.99 19.77 -12.16
CA ILE A 36 -11.34 19.93 -11.62
C ILE A 36 -11.93 21.25 -12.12
N PRO A 37 -13.12 21.24 -12.73
CA PRO A 37 -13.77 22.47 -13.11
C PRO A 37 -14.13 23.32 -11.89
N GLY A 38 -13.84 24.64 -11.99
CA GLY A 38 -14.15 25.59 -10.93
C GLY A 38 -13.04 25.84 -9.90
N VAL A 39 -11.89 25.17 -10.01
CA VAL A 39 -10.69 25.43 -9.18
C VAL A 39 -9.66 26.19 -10.01
N ASN A 40 -9.00 27.17 -9.40
CA ASN A 40 -7.87 27.87 -10.01
C ASN A 40 -6.57 27.13 -9.68
N ASN A 41 -6.03 26.42 -10.67
CA ASN A 41 -4.85 25.57 -10.49
C ASN A 41 -3.59 26.37 -10.13
N GLU A 42 -3.43 27.61 -10.61
CA GLU A 42 -2.26 28.44 -10.30
C GLU A 42 -2.26 28.85 -8.82
N LEU A 43 -3.40 29.31 -8.32
CA LEU A 43 -3.52 29.67 -6.90
C LEU A 43 -3.33 28.45 -6.00
N PHE A 44 -3.89 27.32 -6.41
CA PHE A 44 -3.72 26.07 -5.66
C PHE A 44 -2.26 25.60 -5.63
N SER A 45 -1.57 25.59 -6.77
CA SER A 45 -0.17 25.14 -6.84
C SER A 45 0.76 26.04 -6.02
N ASN A 46 0.53 27.34 -6.02
CA ASN A 46 1.28 28.29 -5.18
C ASN A 46 1.02 28.07 -3.68
N TRP A 47 -0.24 27.86 -3.30
CA TRP A 47 -0.60 27.53 -1.93
C TRP A 47 0.02 26.19 -1.51
N PHE A 48 -0.08 25.16 -2.35
CA PHE A 48 0.49 23.85 -2.10
C PHE A 48 2.01 23.92 -1.93
N ALA A 49 2.72 24.65 -2.79
CA ALA A 49 4.16 24.84 -2.68
C ALA A 49 4.57 25.48 -1.33
N SER A 50 3.73 26.37 -0.78
CA SER A 50 3.96 26.95 0.56
C SER A 50 3.71 25.96 1.70
N GLN A 51 2.88 24.93 1.50
CA GLN A 51 2.49 23.92 2.49
C GLN A 51 3.26 22.60 2.38
N THR A 52 4.10 22.42 1.35
CA THR A 52 4.90 21.19 1.19
C THR A 52 5.83 20.92 2.38
N ALA A 53 6.27 21.96 3.08
CA ALA A 53 7.00 21.82 4.34
C ALA A 53 6.20 21.14 5.47
N ASP A 54 4.86 21.13 5.39
CA ASP A 54 3.97 20.63 6.44
C ASP A 54 3.45 19.19 6.22
N GLY A 55 4.08 18.41 5.34
CA GLY A 55 3.77 16.98 5.15
C GLY A 55 2.79 16.64 4.01
N MET A 56 2.31 17.64 3.25
CA MET A 56 1.45 17.40 2.10
C MET A 56 2.17 16.76 0.89
N GLY A 57 3.50 16.85 0.83
CA GLY A 57 4.30 16.22 -0.22
C GLY A 57 4.13 14.70 -0.30
N PHE A 58 3.98 14.03 0.86
CA PHE A 58 3.72 12.59 0.87
C PHE A 58 2.34 12.23 0.30
N PHE A 59 1.31 13.01 0.61
CA PHE A 59 -0.03 12.79 0.06
C PHE A 59 -0.01 12.91 -1.46
N ASP A 60 0.68 13.92 -1.99
CA ASP A 60 0.86 14.09 -3.43
C ASP A 60 1.70 12.97 -4.07
N ALA A 61 2.65 12.39 -3.34
CA ALA A 61 3.41 11.23 -3.80
C ALA A 61 2.51 10.01 -4.04
N ILE A 62 1.60 9.70 -3.12
CA ILE A 62 0.65 8.58 -3.26
C ILE A 62 -0.36 8.87 -4.37
N THR A 63 -0.78 10.12 -4.53
CA THR A 63 -1.71 10.51 -5.59
C THR A 63 -1.07 10.64 -6.96
N GLY A 64 0.27 10.55 -7.04
CA GLY A 64 1.01 10.59 -8.31
C GLY A 64 0.98 11.95 -9.00
N GLY A 65 0.92 13.05 -8.24
CA GLY A 65 0.79 14.42 -8.74
C GLY A 65 -0.65 14.82 -9.07
N SER A 66 -1.62 13.93 -8.87
CA SER A 66 -3.03 14.23 -9.14
C SER A 66 -3.58 15.29 -8.19
N PHE A 67 -3.07 15.32 -6.96
CA PHE A 67 -3.43 16.34 -5.97
C PHE A 67 -2.80 17.68 -6.31
N TYR A 68 -1.51 17.72 -6.63
CA TYR A 68 -0.82 18.97 -7.05
C TYR A 68 -1.49 19.62 -8.26
N ASN A 69 -1.87 18.82 -9.24
CA ASN A 69 -2.54 19.28 -10.46
C ASN A 69 -4.04 19.57 -10.27
N MET A 70 -4.58 19.38 -9.05
CA MET A 70 -6.02 19.45 -8.79
C MET A 70 -6.85 18.73 -9.86
N SER A 71 -6.49 17.48 -10.11
CA SER A 71 -7.18 16.65 -11.10
C SER A 71 -8.45 16.01 -10.52
N ILE A 72 -9.30 15.50 -11.41
CA ILE A 72 -10.50 14.75 -11.06
C ILE A 72 -10.18 13.62 -10.06
N PHE A 73 -8.98 13.05 -10.14
CA PHE A 73 -8.50 11.98 -9.26
C PHE A 73 -7.68 12.48 -8.07
N ALA A 74 -7.85 13.74 -7.64
CA ALA A 74 -7.07 14.32 -6.54
C ALA A 74 -7.24 13.56 -5.21
N LEU A 75 -8.43 13.04 -4.88
CA LEU A 75 -8.64 12.18 -3.69
C LEU A 75 -8.01 10.77 -3.85
N ASN A 76 -7.69 10.38 -5.08
CA ASN A 76 -7.13 9.06 -5.40
C ASN A 76 -7.99 7.90 -4.83
N ILE A 77 -7.34 6.81 -4.42
CA ILE A 77 -7.96 5.63 -3.79
C ILE A 77 -7.94 5.76 -2.25
N THR A 78 -7.49 6.88 -1.69
CA THR A 78 -7.36 7.08 -0.24
C THR A 78 -8.65 6.76 0.51
N PRO A 79 -9.85 7.23 0.09
CA PRO A 79 -11.10 6.88 0.76
C PRO A 79 -11.39 5.37 0.75
N TYR A 80 -11.01 4.66 -0.31
CA TYR A 80 -11.18 3.21 -0.38
C TYR A 80 -10.23 2.47 0.58
N ILE A 81 -8.97 2.91 0.65
CA ILE A 81 -7.99 2.32 1.60
C ILE A 81 -8.49 2.49 3.02
N THR A 82 -8.91 3.70 3.40
CA THR A 82 -9.45 4.00 4.72
C THR A 82 -10.70 3.17 5.01
N SER A 83 -11.62 3.05 4.06
CA SER A 83 -12.82 2.22 4.19
C SER A 83 -12.49 0.75 4.38
N SER A 84 -11.53 0.23 3.61
CA SER A 84 -11.09 -1.16 3.72
C SER A 84 -10.47 -1.44 5.10
N ILE A 85 -9.67 -0.50 5.63
CA ILE A 85 -9.09 -0.58 6.98
C ILE A 85 -10.22 -0.62 8.02
N ILE A 86 -11.16 0.33 7.95
CA ILE A 86 -12.29 0.41 8.87
C ILE A 86 -13.09 -0.90 8.83
N MET A 87 -13.39 -1.41 7.64
CA MET A 87 -14.15 -2.67 7.51
C MET A 87 -13.40 -3.87 8.06
N GLN A 88 -12.07 -3.96 7.87
CA GLN A 88 -11.27 -5.02 8.48
C GLN A 88 -11.29 -4.96 10.00
N LEU A 89 -11.19 -3.76 10.59
CA LEU A 89 -11.31 -3.56 12.04
C LEU A 89 -12.70 -3.92 12.55
N LEU A 90 -13.75 -3.48 11.85
CA LEU A 90 -15.14 -3.77 12.21
C LEU A 90 -15.47 -5.26 12.09
N THR A 91 -14.86 -5.98 11.16
CA THR A 91 -15.05 -7.43 11.00
C THR A 91 -14.58 -8.21 12.23
N ILE A 92 -13.59 -7.67 12.97
CA ILE A 92 -13.15 -8.29 14.24
C ILE A 92 -14.03 -7.85 15.41
N ALA A 93 -14.46 -6.58 15.40
CA ALA A 93 -15.23 -6.01 16.51
C ALA A 93 -16.71 -6.42 16.51
N ILE A 94 -17.27 -6.72 15.33
CA ILE A 94 -18.69 -7.00 15.16
C ILE A 94 -18.89 -8.47 14.76
N PRO A 95 -19.47 -9.33 15.64
CA PRO A 95 -19.66 -10.78 15.39
C PRO A 95 -20.40 -11.08 14.08
N LYS A 96 -21.39 -10.26 13.72
CA LYS A 96 -22.16 -10.42 12.48
C LYS A 96 -21.30 -10.27 11.23
N LEU A 97 -20.32 -9.37 11.24
CA LEU A 97 -19.39 -9.19 10.12
C LEU A 97 -18.35 -10.31 10.07
N GLU A 98 -17.94 -10.83 11.24
CA GLU A 98 -17.07 -12.00 11.34
C GLU A 98 -17.77 -13.25 10.76
N GLU A 99 -19.03 -13.49 11.09
CA GLU A 99 -19.83 -14.56 10.48
C GLU A 99 -19.91 -14.42 8.96
N MET A 100 -20.23 -13.21 8.46
CA MET A 100 -20.24 -12.95 7.01
C MET A 100 -18.88 -13.23 6.35
N GLN A 101 -17.77 -12.97 7.01
CA GLN A 101 -16.43 -13.28 6.48
C GLN A 101 -16.19 -14.80 6.40
N ARG A 102 -16.79 -15.57 7.33
CA ARG A 102 -16.72 -17.04 7.37
C ARG A 102 -17.65 -17.72 6.38
N ASP A 103 -18.71 -17.04 5.94
CA ASP A 103 -19.71 -17.55 4.97
C ASP A 103 -19.15 -17.75 3.54
N GLY A 104 -17.83 -17.64 3.37
CA GLY A 104 -17.15 -17.91 2.10
C GLY A 104 -17.29 -16.79 1.07
N GLU A 105 -17.59 -17.15 -0.18
CA GLU A 105 -17.56 -16.18 -1.29
C GLU A 105 -18.71 -15.17 -1.26
N GLU A 106 -19.90 -15.60 -0.85
CA GLU A 106 -21.08 -14.72 -0.75
C GLU A 106 -20.93 -13.66 0.35
N GLY A 107 -20.45 -14.07 1.52
CA GLY A 107 -20.18 -13.14 2.61
C GLY A 107 -19.11 -12.12 2.27
N ARG A 108 -18.03 -12.54 1.61
CA ARG A 108 -16.98 -11.63 1.12
C ARG A 108 -17.51 -10.62 0.10
N LYS A 109 -18.41 -11.01 -0.80
CA LYS A 109 -19.06 -10.09 -1.74
C LYS A 109 -19.87 -9.02 -1.02
N LYS A 110 -20.63 -9.39 0.03
CA LYS A 110 -21.40 -8.43 0.86
C LYS A 110 -20.50 -7.46 1.60
N ILE A 111 -19.39 -7.95 2.18
CA ILE A 111 -18.39 -7.08 2.83
C ILE A 111 -17.78 -6.09 1.83
N ALA A 112 -17.44 -6.54 0.63
CA ALA A 112 -16.92 -5.67 -0.43
C ALA A 112 -17.95 -4.61 -0.84
N GLU A 113 -19.24 -4.95 -0.91
CA GLU A 113 -20.33 -4.00 -1.21
C GLU A 113 -20.46 -2.93 -0.12
N ILE A 114 -20.46 -3.32 1.15
CA ILE A 114 -20.45 -2.38 2.28
C ILE A 114 -19.23 -1.46 2.22
N THR A 115 -18.04 -2.01 1.88
CA THR A 115 -16.82 -1.23 1.72
C THR A 115 -16.96 -0.18 0.62
N ARG A 116 -17.61 -0.49 -0.50
CA ARG A 116 -17.90 0.49 -1.58
C ARG A 116 -18.77 1.63 -1.10
N TYR A 117 -19.88 1.34 -0.41
CA TYR A 117 -20.74 2.39 0.14
C TYR A 117 -19.99 3.28 1.13
N LEU A 118 -19.21 2.67 2.03
CA LEU A 118 -18.39 3.41 2.98
C LEU A 118 -17.33 4.28 2.27
N THR A 119 -16.75 3.77 1.18
CA THR A 119 -15.79 4.52 0.36
C THR A 119 -16.42 5.79 -0.22
N VAL A 120 -17.61 5.68 -0.82
CA VAL A 120 -18.30 6.83 -1.40
C VAL A 120 -18.69 7.84 -0.32
N ALA A 121 -19.13 7.37 0.85
CA ALA A 121 -19.47 8.24 1.98
C ALA A 121 -18.23 9.00 2.51
N LEU A 122 -17.09 8.31 2.67
CA LEU A 122 -15.83 8.95 3.08
C LEU A 122 -15.30 9.90 2.01
N ALA A 123 -15.34 9.51 0.73
CA ALA A 123 -14.96 10.39 -0.37
C ALA A 123 -15.79 11.68 -0.39
N LEU A 124 -17.09 11.58 -0.11
CA LEU A 124 -17.97 12.75 -0.01
C LEU A 124 -17.58 13.67 1.15
N ILE A 125 -17.29 13.10 2.33
CA ILE A 125 -16.86 13.87 3.51
C ILE A 125 -15.52 14.59 3.23
N GLU A 126 -14.56 13.87 2.64
CA GLU A 126 -13.26 14.44 2.27
C GLU A 126 -13.40 15.54 1.19
N ALA A 127 -14.25 15.31 0.19
CA ALA A 127 -14.56 16.29 -0.87
C ALA A 127 -15.20 17.57 -0.31
N ILE A 128 -16.14 17.45 0.65
CA ILE A 128 -16.75 18.59 1.33
C ILE A 128 -15.70 19.38 2.11
N ALA A 129 -14.83 18.69 2.87
CA ALA A 129 -13.77 19.33 3.62
C ALA A 129 -12.81 20.10 2.72
N MET A 130 -12.42 19.51 1.57
CA MET A 130 -11.56 20.16 0.58
C MET A 130 -12.25 21.36 -0.08
N ALA A 131 -13.49 21.23 -0.50
CA ALA A 131 -14.25 22.32 -1.12
C ALA A 131 -14.40 23.55 -0.19
N ILE A 132 -14.64 23.29 1.10
CA ILE A 132 -14.68 24.36 2.13
C ILE A 132 -13.30 25.02 2.28
N SER A 133 -12.23 24.22 2.27
CA SER A 133 -10.85 24.72 2.33
C SER A 133 -10.52 25.61 1.13
N PHE A 134 -10.89 25.18 -0.10
CA PHE A 134 -10.68 25.95 -1.31
C PHE A 134 -11.45 27.27 -1.31
N LYS A 135 -12.68 27.27 -0.80
CA LYS A 135 -13.46 28.50 -0.62
C LYS A 135 -12.76 29.48 0.32
N ARG A 136 -12.28 29.01 1.49
CA ARG A 136 -11.57 29.84 2.46
C ARG A 136 -10.24 30.37 1.92
N GLY A 137 -9.55 29.58 1.12
CA GLY A 137 -8.28 29.94 0.48
C GLY A 137 -8.43 30.79 -0.79
N GLN A 138 -9.66 31.16 -1.17
CA GLN A 138 -9.95 31.90 -2.43
C GLN A 138 -9.37 31.22 -3.68
N MET A 139 -9.35 29.88 -3.67
CA MET A 139 -8.81 29.07 -4.78
C MET A 139 -9.88 28.69 -5.81
N LEU A 140 -11.14 29.07 -5.57
CA LEU A 140 -12.24 28.84 -6.50
C LEU A 140 -12.29 29.94 -7.55
N GLN A 141 -12.65 29.60 -8.79
CA GLN A 141 -12.86 30.56 -9.87
C GLN A 141 -14.06 31.48 -9.60
N SER A 142 -15.07 30.97 -8.89
CA SER A 142 -16.22 31.75 -8.42
C SER A 142 -16.68 31.24 -7.06
N ASP A 143 -17.11 32.14 -6.18
CA ASP A 143 -17.60 31.82 -4.83
C ASP A 143 -19.05 31.30 -4.79
N GLY A 144 -19.61 30.98 -5.95
CA GLY A 144 -20.96 30.46 -6.09
C GLY A 144 -21.17 29.09 -5.44
N ILE A 145 -22.33 28.86 -4.84
CA ILE A 145 -22.70 27.55 -4.29
C ILE A 145 -22.62 26.45 -5.34
N LEU A 146 -22.95 26.75 -6.59
CA LEU A 146 -22.89 25.81 -7.72
C LEU A 146 -21.47 25.30 -7.96
N THR A 147 -20.47 26.17 -7.87
CA THR A 147 -19.05 25.81 -8.03
C THR A 147 -18.60 24.86 -6.92
N ILE A 148 -19.00 25.11 -5.67
CA ILE A 148 -18.68 24.24 -4.55
C ILE A 148 -19.30 22.85 -4.73
N ILE A 149 -20.58 22.80 -5.11
CA ILE A 149 -21.29 21.54 -5.38
C ILE A 149 -20.60 20.79 -6.53
N MET A 150 -20.21 21.47 -7.61
CA MET A 150 -19.51 20.87 -8.74
C MET A 150 -18.18 20.25 -8.32
N VAL A 151 -17.38 20.94 -7.52
CA VAL A 151 -16.10 20.43 -6.98
C VAL A 151 -16.33 19.17 -6.12
N ILE A 152 -17.31 19.20 -5.22
CA ILE A 152 -17.63 18.06 -4.35
C ILE A 152 -18.02 16.83 -5.18
N PHE A 153 -18.95 16.99 -6.13
CA PHE A 153 -19.38 15.88 -6.97
C PHE A 153 -18.25 15.36 -7.86
N THR A 154 -17.43 16.25 -8.43
CA THR A 154 -16.31 15.84 -9.29
C THR A 154 -15.28 15.03 -8.52
N LEU A 155 -14.90 15.46 -7.32
CA LEU A 155 -13.94 14.74 -6.46
C LEU A 155 -14.48 13.38 -6.02
N THR A 156 -15.74 13.35 -5.57
CA THR A 156 -16.38 12.11 -5.12
C THR A 156 -16.52 11.11 -6.28
N ALA A 157 -16.98 11.59 -7.44
CA ALA A 157 -17.10 10.76 -8.64
C ALA A 157 -15.73 10.25 -9.11
N GLY A 158 -14.70 11.09 -9.08
CA GLY A 158 -13.33 10.69 -9.42
C GLY A 158 -12.80 9.54 -8.56
N SER A 159 -12.97 9.63 -7.25
CA SER A 159 -12.57 8.55 -6.33
C SER A 159 -13.40 7.27 -6.56
N ALA A 160 -14.70 7.38 -6.79
CA ALA A 160 -15.56 6.24 -7.09
C ALA A 160 -15.17 5.55 -8.41
N VAL A 161 -14.82 6.33 -9.44
CA VAL A 161 -14.34 5.80 -10.73
C VAL A 161 -13.00 5.09 -10.56
N LEU A 162 -12.06 5.65 -9.79
CA LEU A 162 -10.78 4.98 -9.52
C LEU A 162 -10.96 3.66 -8.77
N MET A 163 -11.83 3.63 -7.76
CA MET A 163 -12.20 2.40 -7.06
C MET A 163 -12.74 1.36 -8.05
N TRP A 164 -13.69 1.76 -8.90
CA TRP A 164 -14.26 0.88 -9.91
C TRP A 164 -13.21 0.35 -10.90
N ILE A 165 -12.30 1.21 -11.38
CA ILE A 165 -11.20 0.79 -12.26
C ILE A 165 -10.31 -0.23 -11.55
N GLY A 166 -9.94 0.00 -10.28
CA GLY A 166 -9.14 -0.93 -9.48
C GLY A 166 -9.81 -2.30 -9.34
N GLU A 167 -11.10 -2.34 -9.07
CA GLU A 167 -11.87 -3.60 -9.02
C GLU A 167 -11.92 -4.30 -10.37
N ARG A 168 -12.12 -3.56 -11.47
CA ARG A 168 -12.09 -4.13 -12.82
C ARG A 168 -10.74 -4.69 -13.21
N ILE A 169 -9.64 -4.07 -12.79
CA ILE A 169 -8.31 -4.64 -12.97
C ILE A 169 -8.17 -5.95 -12.19
N THR A 170 -8.67 -6.01 -10.95
CA THR A 170 -8.63 -7.23 -10.14
C THR A 170 -9.43 -8.37 -10.77
N GLU A 171 -10.62 -8.09 -11.34
CA GLU A 171 -11.49 -9.10 -11.95
C GLU A 171 -10.98 -9.57 -13.32
N LYS A 172 -10.66 -8.63 -14.21
CA LYS A 172 -10.39 -8.88 -15.63
C LYS A 172 -8.93 -8.74 -16.03
N GLY A 173 -8.12 -8.13 -15.18
CA GLY A 173 -6.71 -7.89 -15.41
C GLY A 173 -5.81 -8.90 -14.72
N VAL A 174 -4.63 -8.42 -14.33
CA VAL A 174 -3.59 -9.17 -13.61
C VAL A 174 -3.27 -8.44 -12.32
N GLY A 175 -3.07 -9.17 -11.23
CA GLY A 175 -2.69 -8.60 -9.94
C GLY A 175 -3.87 -8.01 -9.16
N ASN A 176 -3.54 -7.40 -8.01
CA ASN A 176 -4.49 -6.63 -7.22
C ASN A 176 -4.61 -5.22 -7.84
N GLY A 177 -5.76 -4.89 -8.43
CA GLY A 177 -5.95 -3.65 -9.16
C GLY A 177 -5.75 -2.40 -8.29
N ILE A 178 -6.17 -2.41 -7.04
CA ILE A 178 -5.96 -1.29 -6.10
C ILE A 178 -4.47 -1.04 -5.86
N SER A 179 -3.71 -2.11 -5.60
CA SER A 179 -2.26 -2.02 -5.41
C SER A 179 -1.54 -1.54 -6.69
N ILE A 180 -2.01 -1.97 -7.86
CA ILE A 180 -1.46 -1.55 -9.16
C ILE A 180 -1.73 -0.06 -9.41
N VAL A 181 -2.93 0.44 -9.08
CA VAL A 181 -3.25 1.88 -9.20
C VAL A 181 -2.36 2.72 -8.28
N LEU A 182 -2.12 2.29 -7.04
CA LEU A 182 -1.17 2.94 -6.15
C LEU A 182 0.24 2.95 -6.74
N THR A 183 0.68 1.81 -7.25
CA THR A 183 2.02 1.65 -7.83
C THR A 183 2.25 2.57 -9.03
N ILE A 184 1.29 2.68 -9.96
CA ILE A 184 1.45 3.56 -11.13
C ILE A 184 1.47 5.04 -10.73
N ASN A 185 0.70 5.42 -9.71
CA ASN A 185 0.71 6.77 -9.20
C ASN A 185 2.08 7.12 -8.59
N ILE A 186 2.63 6.23 -7.76
CA ILE A 186 3.95 6.42 -7.16
C ILE A 186 5.05 6.47 -8.24
N ILE A 187 5.05 5.53 -9.20
CA ILE A 187 6.03 5.49 -10.28
C ILE A 187 6.01 6.79 -11.11
N SER A 188 4.85 7.38 -11.30
CA SER A 188 4.73 8.61 -12.09
C SER A 188 5.40 9.82 -11.46
N ARG A 189 5.64 9.82 -10.14
CA ARG A 189 6.37 10.87 -9.42
C ARG A 189 7.89 10.68 -9.45
N VAL A 190 8.36 9.45 -9.65
CA VAL A 190 9.79 9.12 -9.63
C VAL A 190 10.63 10.04 -10.55
N PRO A 191 10.22 10.37 -11.80
CA PRO A 191 11.02 11.27 -12.63
C PRO A 191 11.17 12.67 -12.04
N ASN A 192 10.10 13.22 -11.44
CA ASN A 192 10.15 14.55 -10.79
C ASN A 192 11.06 14.52 -9.56
N ASP A 193 10.96 13.49 -8.74
CA ASP A 193 11.80 13.33 -7.56
C ASP A 193 13.28 13.17 -7.93
N MET A 194 13.58 12.42 -9.00
CA MET A 194 14.95 12.33 -9.54
C MET A 194 15.45 13.70 -10.03
N GLY A 195 14.58 14.51 -10.68
CA GLY A 195 14.88 15.87 -11.08
C GLY A 195 15.20 16.77 -9.89
N THR A 196 14.43 16.68 -8.81
CA THR A 196 14.65 17.44 -7.56
C THR A 196 15.98 17.06 -6.92
N LEU A 197 16.28 15.76 -6.81
CA LEU A 197 17.57 15.27 -6.30
C LEU A 197 18.75 15.77 -7.16
N TYR A 198 18.60 15.75 -8.48
CA TYR A 198 19.62 16.25 -9.39
C TYR A 198 19.88 17.75 -9.15
N GLN A 199 18.84 18.56 -9.06
CA GLN A 199 18.95 19.99 -8.79
C GLN A 199 19.57 20.28 -7.43
N GLN A 200 19.17 19.55 -6.41
CA GLN A 200 19.57 19.81 -5.01
C GLN A 200 21.00 19.33 -4.70
N PHE A 201 21.41 18.20 -5.24
CA PHE A 201 22.69 17.57 -4.87
C PHE A 201 23.78 17.61 -5.93
N ILE A 202 23.42 17.85 -7.20
CA ILE A 202 24.36 17.80 -8.31
C ILE A 202 24.55 19.19 -8.94
N THR A 203 23.46 19.93 -9.19
CA THR A 203 23.53 21.23 -9.86
C THR A 203 24.27 22.26 -9.00
N GLY A 204 25.20 23.01 -9.61
CA GLY A 204 25.96 24.06 -8.91
C GLY A 204 27.09 23.59 -7.99
N LYS A 205 27.36 22.26 -7.92
CA LYS A 205 28.49 21.70 -7.16
C LYS A 205 29.66 21.37 -8.07
N SER A 206 30.88 21.25 -7.49
CA SER A 206 32.05 20.82 -8.26
C SER A 206 31.80 19.40 -8.83
N ILE A 207 32.32 19.14 -10.04
CA ILE A 207 32.12 17.88 -10.78
C ILE A 207 32.38 16.63 -9.91
N PRO A 208 33.51 16.53 -9.13
CA PRO A 208 33.73 15.35 -8.30
C PRO A 208 32.69 15.15 -7.19
N LYS A 209 32.19 16.23 -6.56
CA LYS A 209 31.17 16.17 -5.53
C LYS A 209 29.79 15.79 -6.10
N GLY A 210 29.46 16.28 -7.30
CA GLY A 210 28.24 15.91 -7.99
C GLY A 210 28.21 14.44 -8.39
N ILE A 211 29.30 13.91 -8.93
CA ILE A 211 29.44 12.48 -9.27
C ILE A 211 29.33 11.61 -8.01
N LEU A 212 30.04 11.99 -6.94
CA LEU A 212 29.96 11.25 -5.66
C LEU A 212 28.54 11.20 -5.12
N ALA A 213 27.82 12.33 -5.12
CA ALA A 213 26.43 12.40 -4.67
C ALA A 213 25.52 11.50 -5.54
N ALA A 214 25.66 11.53 -6.87
CA ALA A 214 24.91 10.67 -7.77
C ALA A 214 25.12 9.18 -7.50
N VAL A 215 26.38 8.77 -7.32
CA VAL A 215 26.73 7.37 -7.01
C VAL A 215 26.14 6.94 -5.68
N ILE A 216 26.21 7.78 -4.64
CA ILE A 216 25.63 7.47 -3.32
C ILE A 216 24.09 7.33 -3.42
N ILE A 217 23.40 8.25 -4.10
CA ILE A 217 21.96 8.20 -4.26
C ILE A 217 21.53 6.91 -4.97
N ILE A 218 22.17 6.58 -6.09
CA ILE A 218 21.87 5.35 -6.84
C ILE A 218 22.17 4.11 -5.99
N ALA A 219 23.28 4.09 -5.27
CA ALA A 219 23.65 2.97 -4.40
C ALA A 219 22.60 2.73 -3.29
N ILE A 220 22.09 3.80 -2.67
CA ILE A 220 21.05 3.71 -1.64
C ILE A 220 19.75 3.17 -2.23
N ILE A 221 19.31 3.69 -3.38
CA ILE A 221 18.09 3.21 -4.04
C ILE A 221 18.20 1.73 -4.39
N VAL A 222 19.32 1.31 -5.00
CA VAL A 222 19.55 -0.09 -5.36
C VAL A 222 19.60 -0.97 -4.11
N ALA A 223 20.29 -0.55 -3.06
CA ALA A 223 20.35 -1.28 -1.80
C ALA A 223 18.96 -1.47 -1.18
N MET A 224 18.12 -0.42 -1.20
CA MET A 224 16.76 -0.48 -0.71
C MET A 224 15.89 -1.44 -1.54
N VAL A 225 15.96 -1.37 -2.86
CA VAL A 225 15.21 -2.27 -3.76
C VAL A 225 15.61 -3.73 -3.52
N VAL A 226 16.90 -4.00 -3.42
CA VAL A 226 17.43 -5.35 -3.13
C VAL A 226 16.95 -5.84 -1.77
N PHE A 227 17.05 -5.01 -0.74
CA PHE A 227 16.62 -5.36 0.62
C PHE A 227 15.11 -5.65 0.69
N VAL A 228 14.27 -4.82 0.04
CA VAL A 228 12.84 -5.09 -0.07
C VAL A 228 12.56 -6.38 -0.84
N GLY A 229 13.31 -6.63 -1.92
CA GLY A 229 13.20 -7.88 -2.68
C GLY A 229 13.48 -9.12 -1.83
N PHE A 230 14.50 -9.07 -0.95
CA PHE A 230 14.77 -10.14 0.02
C PHE A 230 13.66 -10.29 1.05
N LEU A 231 13.13 -9.18 1.55
CA LEU A 231 12.05 -9.18 2.55
C LEU A 231 10.76 -9.79 1.99
N GLU A 232 10.34 -9.38 0.80
CA GLU A 232 9.12 -9.86 0.12
C GLU A 232 9.25 -11.29 -0.43
N GLY A 233 10.47 -11.69 -0.77
CA GLY A 233 10.79 -13.05 -1.23
C GLY A 233 11.04 -14.05 -0.10
N GLY A 234 11.31 -13.55 1.11
CA GLY A 234 11.68 -14.38 2.27
C GLY A 234 10.51 -15.22 2.78
N GLU A 235 10.72 -16.54 2.90
CA GLU A 235 9.73 -17.46 3.46
C GLU A 235 10.39 -18.51 4.37
N ARG A 236 9.74 -18.82 5.49
CA ARG A 236 10.10 -19.94 6.36
C ARG A 236 9.28 -21.15 5.96
N ARG A 237 9.90 -22.19 5.46
CA ARG A 237 9.26 -23.45 5.07
C ARG A 237 9.18 -24.39 6.26
N ILE A 238 7.97 -24.70 6.73
CA ILE A 238 7.75 -25.68 7.80
C ILE A 238 7.42 -27.02 7.16
N PRO A 239 8.22 -28.08 7.37
CA PRO A 239 7.98 -29.37 6.76
C PRO A 239 6.72 -30.02 7.37
N VAL A 240 5.87 -30.56 6.49
CA VAL A 240 4.65 -31.30 6.86
C VAL A 240 4.70 -32.66 6.18
N GLN A 241 4.41 -33.70 6.92
CA GLN A 241 4.28 -35.07 6.42
C GLN A 241 2.83 -35.50 6.49
N TYR A 242 2.35 -36.12 5.40
CA TYR A 242 1.03 -36.74 5.39
C TYR A 242 1.17 -38.24 5.56
N SER A 243 0.30 -38.84 6.37
CA SER A 243 0.27 -40.28 6.57
C SER A 243 -0.10 -41.00 5.28
N LYS A 244 0.58 -42.10 4.99
CA LYS A 244 0.27 -42.96 3.87
C LYS A 244 -1.09 -43.61 4.08
N LYS A 245 -2.00 -43.48 3.12
CA LYS A 245 -3.27 -44.24 3.10
C LYS A 245 -3.10 -45.45 2.21
N ILE A 246 -3.49 -46.63 2.71
CA ILE A 246 -3.55 -47.85 1.91
C ILE A 246 -4.94 -47.93 1.30
N GLN A 247 -5.03 -47.86 -0.01
CA GLN A 247 -6.27 -48.01 -0.75
C GLN A 247 -6.16 -49.29 -1.61
N GLY A 248 -6.70 -50.40 -1.08
CA GLY A 248 -6.51 -51.73 -1.66
C GLY A 248 -5.04 -52.21 -1.60
N ARG A 249 -4.46 -52.66 -2.71
CA ARG A 249 -3.05 -53.10 -2.82
C ARG A 249 -2.06 -51.96 -3.11
N LYS A 250 -2.50 -50.70 -3.30
CA LYS A 250 -1.63 -49.57 -3.60
C LYS A 250 -1.50 -48.62 -2.39
N GLN A 251 -0.28 -48.29 -2.07
CA GLN A 251 0.00 -47.19 -1.12
C GLN A 251 -0.16 -45.85 -1.85
N VAL A 252 -1.14 -45.05 -1.44
CA VAL A 252 -1.39 -43.68 -1.95
C VAL A 252 -1.09 -42.68 -0.86
N GLY A 253 -0.31 -41.66 -1.14
CA GLY A 253 0.08 -40.63 -0.19
C GLY A 253 1.50 -40.81 0.36
N GLY A 254 1.86 -40.02 1.34
CA GLY A 254 3.21 -39.99 1.92
C GLY A 254 4.12 -38.96 1.28
N GLN A 255 3.58 -38.00 0.52
CA GLN A 255 4.35 -36.86 0.06
C GLN A 255 4.63 -35.93 1.22
N SER A 256 5.91 -35.60 1.42
CA SER A 256 6.31 -34.50 2.29
C SER A 256 6.07 -33.19 1.54
N THR A 257 5.36 -32.27 2.17
CA THR A 257 5.14 -30.90 1.67
C THR A 257 5.61 -29.90 2.73
N TYR A 258 5.46 -28.62 2.48
CA TYR A 258 5.81 -27.59 3.45
C TYR A 258 4.74 -26.49 3.49
N ILE A 259 4.59 -25.87 4.67
CA ILE A 259 3.79 -24.66 4.85
C ILE A 259 4.74 -23.47 4.72
N PRO A 260 4.58 -22.60 3.69
CA PRO A 260 5.38 -21.40 3.55
C PRO A 260 4.82 -20.30 4.47
N LEU A 261 5.62 -19.84 5.45
CA LEU A 261 5.35 -18.64 6.22
C LEU A 261 6.19 -17.50 5.68
N LYS A 262 5.55 -16.51 5.07
CA LYS A 262 6.24 -15.32 4.55
C LYS A 262 6.79 -14.48 5.68
N VAL A 263 8.00 -13.93 5.54
CA VAL A 263 8.61 -13.01 6.50
C VAL A 263 7.78 -11.73 6.59
N ASN A 264 7.35 -11.21 5.46
CA ASN A 264 6.41 -10.10 5.39
C ASN A 264 5.01 -10.63 5.06
N THR A 265 4.28 -11.11 6.07
CA THR A 265 2.91 -11.62 5.90
C THR A 265 1.91 -10.48 5.66
N GLY A 266 2.16 -9.31 6.24
CA GLY A 266 1.31 -8.13 6.12
C GLY A 266 1.52 -7.30 4.85
N GLY A 267 2.58 -7.59 4.09
CA GLY A 267 2.95 -6.76 2.93
C GLY A 267 3.23 -5.31 3.34
N VAL A 268 2.70 -4.38 2.58
CA VAL A 268 2.81 -2.93 2.80
C VAL A 268 1.73 -2.37 3.73
N ILE A 269 0.68 -3.15 4.01
CA ILE A 269 -0.52 -2.68 4.72
C ILE A 269 -0.20 -2.08 6.09
N PRO A 270 0.63 -2.69 6.96
CA PRO A 270 0.96 -2.13 8.26
C PRO A 270 1.58 -0.73 8.19
N VAL A 271 2.40 -0.49 7.18
CA VAL A 271 3.07 0.79 6.97
C VAL A 271 2.08 1.86 6.51
N ILE A 272 1.19 1.49 5.58
CA ILE A 272 0.12 2.39 5.09
C ILE A 272 -0.82 2.76 6.25
N PHE A 273 -1.19 1.80 7.11
CA PHE A 273 -2.06 2.04 8.27
C PHE A 273 -1.42 2.99 9.28
N ALA A 274 -0.17 2.72 9.66
CA ALA A 274 0.57 3.57 10.58
C ALA A 274 0.66 5.01 10.05
N GLN A 275 0.93 5.14 8.76
CA GLN A 275 1.06 6.43 8.12
C GLN A 275 -0.28 7.16 7.98
N SER A 276 -1.34 6.48 7.54
CA SER A 276 -2.68 7.06 7.44
C SER A 276 -3.18 7.57 8.80
N LEU A 277 -2.94 6.79 9.87
CA LEU A 277 -3.33 7.18 11.22
C LEU A 277 -2.63 8.46 11.69
N LEU A 278 -1.34 8.61 11.39
CA LEU A 278 -0.57 9.80 11.78
C LEU A 278 -0.85 11.01 10.88
N GLN A 279 -1.04 10.79 9.59
CA GLN A 279 -1.21 11.87 8.60
C GLN A 279 -2.62 12.44 8.57
N THR A 280 -3.66 11.64 8.82
CA THR A 280 -5.06 12.10 8.76
C THR A 280 -5.33 13.33 9.65
N PRO A 281 -4.93 13.36 10.93
CA PRO A 281 -5.11 14.56 11.77
C PRO A 281 -4.36 15.78 11.24
N VAL A 282 -3.15 15.57 10.67
CA VAL A 282 -2.32 16.65 10.10
C VAL A 282 -3.00 17.26 8.88
N ILE A 283 -3.50 16.41 7.97
CA ILE A 283 -4.21 16.87 6.77
C ILE A 283 -5.48 17.63 7.15
N ILE A 284 -6.29 17.09 8.06
CA ILE A 284 -7.52 17.76 8.51
C ILE A 284 -7.20 19.12 9.14
N ALA A 285 -6.18 19.20 10.00
CA ALA A 285 -5.79 20.46 10.64
C ALA A 285 -5.26 21.48 9.62
N SER A 286 -4.49 21.04 8.63
CA SER A 286 -3.98 21.88 7.54
C SER A 286 -5.14 22.42 6.70
N LEU A 287 -6.11 21.57 6.30
CA LEU A 287 -7.30 21.99 5.57
C LEU A 287 -8.18 22.97 6.36
N LEU A 288 -8.22 22.86 7.71
CA LEU A 288 -8.93 23.79 8.58
C LEU A 288 -8.16 25.09 8.86
N GLY A 289 -6.93 25.25 8.33
CA GLY A 289 -6.07 26.41 8.54
C GLY A 289 -5.53 26.53 9.98
N LYS A 290 -5.56 25.43 10.75
CA LYS A 290 -5.09 25.40 12.15
C LYS A 290 -3.69 24.80 12.31
N GLY A 291 -3.00 24.47 11.22
CA GLY A 291 -1.68 23.79 11.23
C GLY A 291 -0.57 24.63 11.87
N ASN A 292 -0.59 25.96 11.71
CA ASN A 292 0.52 26.87 12.07
C ASN A 292 0.32 27.64 13.39
N GLY A 293 -0.53 27.16 14.31
CA GLY A 293 -0.73 27.79 15.61
C GLY A 293 0.46 27.56 16.58
N THR A 294 0.55 28.39 17.63
CA THR A 294 1.55 28.26 18.71
C THR A 294 1.10 27.35 19.86
N GLY A 295 -0.13 26.84 19.83
CA GLY A 295 -0.73 26.05 20.89
C GLY A 295 -0.16 24.62 20.99
N ILE A 296 -0.50 23.92 22.08
CA ILE A 296 -0.09 22.53 22.33
C ILE A 296 -0.56 21.61 21.20
N GLY A 297 -1.79 21.82 20.69
CA GLY A 297 -2.33 21.04 19.56
C GLY A 297 -1.48 21.16 18.29
N SER A 298 -1.00 22.36 17.96
CA SER A 298 -0.11 22.58 16.81
C SER A 298 1.25 21.90 16.99
N LYS A 299 1.80 21.87 18.22
CA LYS A 299 3.05 21.14 18.50
C LYS A 299 2.88 19.64 18.33
N ILE A 300 1.75 19.07 18.75
CA ILE A 300 1.42 17.66 18.54
C ILE A 300 1.31 17.36 17.04
N LEU A 301 0.59 18.19 16.28
CA LEU A 301 0.46 18.04 14.83
C LEU A 301 1.81 18.12 14.11
N LYS A 302 2.69 19.04 14.49
CA LYS A 302 4.06 19.11 13.98
C LYS A 302 4.86 17.85 14.29
N GLY A 303 4.68 17.27 15.49
CA GLY A 303 5.29 15.99 15.85
C GLY A 303 4.73 14.79 15.06
N MET A 304 3.49 14.87 14.58
CA MET A 304 2.90 13.82 13.74
C MET A 304 3.28 13.94 12.26
N SER A 305 3.74 15.11 11.83
CA SER A 305 4.16 15.34 10.44
C SER A 305 5.53 14.73 10.15
N GLN A 306 5.60 13.91 9.12
CA GLN A 306 6.82 13.19 8.70
C GLN A 306 7.95 14.13 8.28
N SER A 307 7.63 15.30 7.75
CA SER A 307 8.60 16.30 7.29
C SER A 307 9.48 16.88 8.42
N ASN A 308 8.99 16.82 9.68
CA ASN A 308 9.69 17.38 10.84
C ASN A 308 10.54 16.33 11.58
N TRP A 309 10.48 15.06 11.18
CA TRP A 309 11.23 13.99 11.84
C TRP A 309 12.72 14.01 11.43
N CYS A 310 13.57 13.65 12.37
CA CYS A 310 15.03 13.66 12.18
C CYS A 310 15.62 15.04 11.81
N ASN A 311 14.90 16.14 12.08
CA ASN A 311 15.42 17.48 11.84
C ASN A 311 16.40 17.87 12.97
N PRO A 312 17.69 18.14 12.68
CA PRO A 312 18.67 18.51 13.69
C PRO A 312 18.34 19.81 14.43
N LYS A 313 17.52 20.71 13.83
CA LYS A 313 17.13 21.98 14.44
C LYS A 313 16.03 21.84 15.48
N GLU A 314 15.15 20.83 15.34
CA GLU A 314 14.01 20.61 16.22
C GLU A 314 13.85 19.11 16.57
N PRO A 315 14.79 18.52 17.35
CA PRO A 315 14.83 17.07 17.59
C PRO A 315 13.63 16.53 18.38
N VAL A 316 12.90 17.41 19.09
CA VAL A 316 11.73 17.03 19.89
C VAL A 316 10.62 16.39 19.03
N TYR A 317 10.46 16.82 17.78
CA TYR A 317 9.44 16.25 16.88
C TYR A 317 9.77 14.85 16.36
N SER A 318 11.02 14.38 16.53
CA SER A 318 11.41 13.01 16.22
C SER A 318 10.71 11.94 17.09
N ILE A 319 10.01 12.35 18.16
CA ILE A 319 9.12 11.45 18.93
C ILE A 319 8.06 10.85 18.02
N GLY A 320 7.56 11.59 17.01
CA GLY A 320 6.63 11.07 16.03
C GLY A 320 7.16 9.88 15.23
N LEU A 321 8.46 9.85 14.92
CA LEU A 321 9.11 8.72 14.29
C LEU A 321 9.08 7.45 15.18
N VAL A 322 9.32 7.61 16.49
CA VAL A 322 9.25 6.47 17.42
C VAL A 322 7.82 5.93 17.48
N VAL A 323 6.82 6.81 17.56
CA VAL A 323 5.41 6.40 17.51
C VAL A 323 5.09 5.70 16.18
N TYR A 324 5.60 6.19 15.07
CA TYR A 324 5.42 5.58 13.76
C TYR A 324 5.99 4.16 13.69
N ILE A 325 7.21 3.95 14.18
CA ILE A 325 7.85 2.62 14.24
C ILE A 325 7.03 1.66 15.12
N VAL A 326 6.59 2.12 16.30
CA VAL A 326 5.75 1.32 17.20
C VAL A 326 4.42 0.95 16.52
N LEU A 327 3.81 1.87 15.81
CA LEU A 327 2.58 1.62 15.05
C LEU A 327 2.79 0.61 13.92
N ILE A 328 3.89 0.69 13.17
CA ILE A 328 4.23 -0.30 12.13
C ILE A 328 4.29 -1.70 12.75
N ILE A 329 5.00 -1.86 13.87
CA ILE A 329 5.12 -3.15 14.55
C ILE A 329 3.76 -3.63 15.05
N ALA A 330 2.99 -2.77 15.71
CA ALA A 330 1.66 -3.10 16.21
C ALA A 330 0.70 -3.53 15.08
N PHE A 331 0.66 -2.79 13.97
CA PHE A 331 -0.16 -3.13 12.82
C PHE A 331 0.34 -4.38 12.08
N ALA A 332 1.64 -4.68 12.07
CA ALA A 332 2.16 -5.91 11.50
C ALA A 332 1.66 -7.15 12.27
N TYR A 333 1.69 -7.10 13.59
CA TYR A 333 1.13 -8.15 14.43
C TYR A 333 -0.39 -8.26 14.27
N PHE A 334 -1.06 -7.11 14.32
CA PHE A 334 -2.51 -7.05 14.17
C PHE A 334 -2.97 -7.64 12.83
N TYR A 335 -2.40 -7.21 11.72
CA TYR A 335 -2.76 -7.70 10.39
C TYR A 335 -2.47 -9.20 10.23
N THR A 336 -1.34 -9.65 10.75
CA THR A 336 -0.98 -11.07 10.68
C THR A 336 -1.94 -11.94 11.49
N SER A 337 -2.42 -11.46 12.63
CA SER A 337 -3.40 -12.20 13.45
C SER A 337 -4.75 -12.39 12.76
N ILE A 338 -5.11 -11.47 11.86
CA ILE A 338 -6.33 -11.56 11.05
C ILE A 338 -6.14 -12.50 9.87
N THR A 339 -5.00 -12.38 9.19
CA THR A 339 -4.76 -13.06 7.91
C THR A 339 -4.41 -14.54 8.11
N PHE A 340 -3.77 -14.86 9.22
CA PHE A 340 -3.27 -16.21 9.50
C PHE A 340 -3.86 -16.76 10.79
N ASN A 341 -4.69 -17.81 10.68
CA ASN A 341 -5.29 -18.49 11.83
C ASN A 341 -4.57 -19.84 12.10
N PRO A 342 -3.62 -19.89 13.06
CA PRO A 342 -2.86 -21.11 13.33
C PRO A 342 -3.73 -22.29 13.78
N LEU A 343 -4.83 -22.01 14.48
CA LEU A 343 -5.75 -23.05 14.98
C LEU A 343 -6.50 -23.73 13.82
N GLU A 344 -6.99 -22.95 12.88
CA GLU A 344 -7.70 -23.47 11.71
C GLU A 344 -6.77 -24.30 10.83
N ILE A 345 -5.55 -23.83 10.59
CA ILE A 345 -4.54 -24.54 9.80
C ILE A 345 -4.17 -25.87 10.49
N ALA A 346 -3.94 -25.87 11.80
CA ALA A 346 -3.62 -27.07 12.55
C ALA A 346 -4.78 -28.09 12.53
N ASN A 347 -6.04 -27.63 12.61
CA ASN A 347 -7.22 -28.47 12.50
C ASN A 347 -7.41 -29.04 11.09
N ASN A 348 -7.25 -28.24 10.05
CA ASN A 348 -7.35 -28.68 8.66
C ASN A 348 -6.26 -29.70 8.34
N MET A 349 -5.04 -29.46 8.82
CA MET A 349 -3.93 -30.39 8.68
C MET A 349 -4.20 -31.72 9.40
N LYS A 350 -4.74 -31.67 10.62
CA LYS A 350 -5.15 -32.88 11.37
C LYS A 350 -6.22 -33.68 10.62
N LYS A 351 -7.26 -33.00 10.09
CA LYS A 351 -8.31 -33.65 9.28
C LYS A 351 -7.77 -34.31 8.00
N ALA A 352 -6.75 -33.70 7.39
CA ALA A 352 -6.08 -34.23 6.20
C ALA A 352 -5.06 -35.34 6.52
N GLY A 353 -4.84 -35.70 7.79
CA GLY A 353 -3.84 -36.70 8.21
C GLY A 353 -2.40 -36.18 8.10
N GLY A 354 -2.20 -34.87 8.10
CA GLY A 354 -0.90 -34.22 8.09
C GLY A 354 -0.40 -33.93 9.50
N PHE A 355 0.92 -34.00 9.69
CA PHE A 355 1.56 -33.64 10.94
C PHE A 355 2.94 -33.01 10.68
N ILE A 356 3.40 -32.21 11.64
CA ILE A 356 4.75 -31.67 11.64
C ILE A 356 5.65 -32.67 12.36
N PRO A 357 6.79 -33.10 11.76
CA PRO A 357 7.70 -34.05 12.41
C PRO A 357 8.12 -33.56 13.80
N GLY A 358 7.95 -34.45 14.82
CA GLY A 358 8.27 -34.14 16.19
C GLY A 358 7.20 -33.39 17.00
N ILE A 359 6.06 -33.01 16.39
CA ILE A 359 4.98 -32.27 17.05
C ILE A 359 3.66 -33.04 16.95
N ARG A 360 2.95 -33.17 18.07
CA ARG A 360 1.63 -33.85 18.09
C ARG A 360 0.60 -33.05 17.32
N PRO A 361 -0.24 -33.69 16.47
CA PRO A 361 -1.33 -33.01 15.75
C PRO A 361 -2.35 -32.38 16.72
N GLY A 362 -2.89 -31.20 16.31
CA GLY A 362 -3.90 -30.47 17.07
C GLY A 362 -3.34 -29.23 17.77
N LYS A 363 -3.71 -29.03 19.05
CA LYS A 363 -3.31 -27.84 19.84
C LYS A 363 -1.78 -27.60 19.88
N PRO A 364 -0.91 -28.60 20.11
CA PRO A 364 0.54 -28.40 20.12
C PRO A 364 1.06 -27.90 18.75
N THR A 365 0.45 -28.33 17.65
CA THR A 365 0.78 -27.82 16.30
C THR A 365 0.38 -26.37 16.14
N SER A 366 -0.81 -25.98 16.62
CA SER A 366 -1.26 -24.58 16.61
C SER A 366 -0.33 -23.69 17.45
N ASP A 367 0.05 -24.12 18.65
CA ASP A 367 0.95 -23.37 19.53
C ASP A 367 2.35 -23.19 18.90
N TYR A 368 2.85 -24.23 18.23
CA TYR A 368 4.11 -24.16 17.49
C TYR A 368 4.03 -23.17 16.32
N LEU A 369 2.98 -23.25 15.51
CA LEU A 369 2.77 -22.33 14.38
C LEU A 369 2.65 -20.88 14.86
N ASN A 370 1.91 -20.66 15.95
CA ASN A 370 1.75 -19.31 16.52
C ASN A 370 3.09 -18.74 17.02
N ARG A 371 3.91 -19.56 17.69
CA ARG A 371 5.24 -19.15 18.14
C ARG A 371 6.15 -18.82 16.97
N MET A 372 6.18 -19.64 15.93
CA MET A 372 6.99 -19.40 14.74
C MET A 372 6.53 -18.13 14.00
N LEU A 373 5.22 -17.94 13.89
CA LEU A 373 4.62 -16.76 13.29
C LEU A 373 5.06 -15.49 14.02
N ASN A 374 4.96 -15.47 15.35
CA ASN A 374 5.36 -14.32 16.17
C ASN A 374 6.82 -13.91 15.94
N TYR A 375 7.74 -14.87 15.84
CA TYR A 375 9.14 -14.58 15.56
C TYR A 375 9.33 -14.00 14.16
N ILE A 376 8.68 -14.60 13.17
CA ILE A 376 8.79 -14.17 11.77
C ILE A 376 8.19 -12.78 11.58
N VAL A 377 7.02 -12.52 12.18
CA VAL A 377 6.35 -11.22 12.12
C VAL A 377 7.20 -10.13 12.77
N PHE A 378 7.85 -10.42 13.90
CA PHE A 378 8.75 -9.45 14.53
C PHE A 378 9.92 -9.08 13.62
N ILE A 379 10.58 -10.07 13.02
CA ILE A 379 11.69 -9.83 12.07
C ILE A 379 11.18 -9.02 10.87
N GLY A 380 10.04 -9.39 10.30
CA GLY A 380 9.42 -8.67 9.19
C GLY A 380 9.05 -7.23 9.55
N ALA A 381 8.45 -7.01 10.72
CA ALA A 381 8.04 -5.69 11.20
C ALA A 381 9.25 -4.76 11.44
N VAL A 382 10.33 -5.29 12.03
CA VAL A 382 11.58 -4.53 12.22
C VAL A 382 12.22 -4.19 10.87
N ALA A 383 12.23 -5.12 9.93
CA ALA A 383 12.73 -4.85 8.58
C ALA A 383 11.89 -3.80 7.84
N LEU A 384 10.55 -3.86 7.94
CA LEU A 384 9.65 -2.83 7.40
C LEU A 384 9.90 -1.46 8.04
N ALA A 385 10.04 -1.42 9.37
CA ALA A 385 10.35 -0.19 10.10
C ALA A 385 11.70 0.42 9.66
N PHE A 386 12.71 -0.43 9.42
CA PHE A 386 14.02 0.01 8.91
C PHE A 386 13.89 0.62 7.50
N ILE A 387 13.17 -0.03 6.59
CA ILE A 387 12.95 0.48 5.24
C ILE A 387 12.19 1.82 5.27
N ALA A 388 11.18 1.93 6.13
CA ALA A 388 10.43 3.17 6.29
C ALA A 388 11.27 4.30 6.92
N PHE A 389 12.20 3.96 7.82
CA PHE A 389 13.09 4.91 8.50
C PHE A 389 14.10 5.56 7.57
N VAL A 390 14.73 4.77 6.67
CA VAL A 390 15.86 5.23 5.83
C VAL A 390 15.56 6.54 5.08
N PRO A 391 14.49 6.67 4.29
CA PRO A 391 14.20 7.91 3.58
C PRO A 391 13.86 9.08 4.50
N ILE A 392 13.18 8.80 5.62
CA ILE A 392 12.84 9.82 6.63
C ILE A 392 14.12 10.42 7.21
N PHE A 393 15.10 9.56 7.48
CA PHE A 393 16.42 10.00 7.95
C PHE A 393 17.14 10.87 6.91
N PHE A 394 17.15 10.44 5.64
CA PHE A 394 17.78 11.22 4.57
C PHE A 394 17.08 12.56 4.34
N ASN A 395 15.76 12.60 4.41
CA ASN A 395 15.01 13.84 4.31
C ASN A 395 15.32 14.78 5.50
N GLY A 396 15.24 14.28 6.72
CA GLY A 396 15.45 15.09 7.92
C GLY A 396 16.87 15.63 8.06
N VAL A 397 17.90 14.81 7.81
CA VAL A 397 19.30 15.18 8.03
C VAL A 397 19.90 15.93 6.84
N PHE A 398 19.63 15.49 5.61
CA PHE A 398 20.22 16.08 4.41
C PHE A 398 19.28 17.03 3.67
N GLY A 399 18.02 17.17 4.11
CA GLY A 399 17.01 17.96 3.44
C GLY A 399 16.69 17.45 2.03
N ALA A 400 16.85 16.14 1.80
CA ALA A 400 16.52 15.52 0.53
C ALA A 400 15.00 15.51 0.37
N ASP A 401 14.47 16.54 -0.26
CA ASP A 401 13.02 16.71 -0.48
C ASP A 401 12.51 15.74 -1.56
N VAL A 402 12.44 14.46 -1.18
CA VAL A 402 12.02 13.37 -2.05
C VAL A 402 10.74 12.79 -1.49
N SER A 403 9.70 12.78 -2.30
CA SER A 403 8.47 12.06 -2.01
C SER A 403 8.62 10.53 -2.20
N PHE A 404 9.69 10.10 -2.88
CA PHE A 404 10.07 8.72 -3.08
C PHE A 404 10.65 8.12 -1.79
N GLY A 405 9.77 7.81 -0.86
CA GLY A 405 10.11 7.24 0.45
C GLY A 405 10.24 5.73 0.44
N GLY A 406 10.70 5.16 1.57
CA GLY A 406 10.81 3.71 1.75
C GLY A 406 9.48 2.97 1.55
N THR A 407 8.37 3.60 1.94
CA THR A 407 7.01 3.09 1.71
C THR A 407 6.72 2.93 0.22
N SER A 408 7.11 3.89 -0.61
CA SER A 408 6.93 3.85 -2.06
C SER A 408 7.70 2.69 -2.69
N ILE A 409 8.95 2.47 -2.27
CA ILE A 409 9.77 1.34 -2.77
C ILE A 409 9.14 0.00 -2.36
N ILE A 410 8.67 -0.13 -1.10
CA ILE A 410 8.02 -1.36 -0.64
C ILE A 410 6.77 -1.64 -1.49
N ILE A 411 5.94 -0.61 -1.74
CA ILE A 411 4.72 -0.75 -2.54
C ILE A 411 5.08 -1.20 -3.97
N ILE A 412 6.01 -0.51 -4.63
CA ILE A 412 6.39 -0.84 -6.01
C ILE A 412 6.94 -2.27 -6.10
N VAL A 413 7.93 -2.61 -5.27
CA VAL A 413 8.60 -3.92 -5.32
C VAL A 413 7.64 -5.04 -4.91
N GLY A 414 6.86 -4.83 -3.83
CA GLY A 414 5.88 -5.80 -3.34
C GLY A 414 4.81 -6.12 -4.39
N VAL A 415 4.20 -5.09 -4.98
CA VAL A 415 3.17 -5.25 -6.00
C VAL A 415 3.71 -5.91 -7.27
N VAL A 416 4.94 -5.56 -7.70
CA VAL A 416 5.57 -6.20 -8.87
C VAL A 416 5.81 -7.69 -8.59
N ILE A 417 6.36 -8.06 -7.43
CA ILE A 417 6.61 -9.46 -7.06
C ILE A 417 5.30 -10.23 -6.95
N GLU A 418 4.29 -9.66 -6.30
CA GLU A 418 2.98 -10.30 -6.15
C GLU A 418 2.29 -10.53 -7.50
N THR A 419 2.30 -9.51 -8.38
CA THR A 419 1.73 -9.59 -9.72
C THR A 419 2.44 -10.66 -10.56
N LEU A 420 3.78 -10.73 -10.50
CA LEU A 420 4.54 -11.76 -11.20
C LEU A 420 4.24 -13.17 -10.69
N LYS A 421 4.15 -13.36 -9.37
CA LYS A 421 3.76 -14.65 -8.76
C LYS A 421 2.34 -15.07 -9.19
N GLN A 422 1.41 -14.12 -9.30
CA GLN A 422 0.06 -14.39 -9.77
C GLN A 422 0.02 -14.80 -11.25
N ILE A 423 0.79 -14.11 -12.11
CA ILE A 423 0.95 -14.50 -13.53
C ILE A 423 1.51 -15.92 -13.62
N GLU A 424 2.57 -16.22 -12.86
CA GLU A 424 3.19 -17.55 -12.85
C GLU A 424 2.22 -18.64 -12.39
N SER A 425 1.44 -18.37 -11.34
CA SER A 425 0.40 -19.28 -10.86
C SER A 425 -0.67 -19.55 -11.92
N GLN A 426 -1.14 -18.50 -12.63
CA GLN A 426 -2.12 -18.65 -13.72
C GLN A 426 -1.56 -19.44 -14.91
N MET A 427 -0.27 -19.31 -15.21
CA MET A 427 0.40 -20.11 -16.25
C MET A 427 0.48 -21.60 -15.86
N ARG A 428 0.86 -21.90 -14.61
CA ARG A 428 0.99 -23.29 -14.12
C ARG A 428 -0.33 -24.05 -14.17
N VAL A 429 -1.44 -23.41 -13.79
CA VAL A 429 -2.78 -24.04 -13.83
C VAL A 429 -3.18 -24.44 -15.25
N ARG A 430 -2.72 -23.75 -16.28
CA ARG A 430 -3.04 -24.06 -17.68
C ARG A 430 -2.15 -25.13 -18.30
N TYR A 431 -0.89 -25.22 -17.90
CA TYR A 431 -0.03 -26.33 -18.33
C TYR A 431 -0.59 -27.67 -17.85
N TYR A 432 -1.26 -27.70 -16.71
CA TYR A 432 -1.90 -28.92 -16.18
C TYR A 432 -3.18 -29.31 -16.95
N LYS A 433 -3.92 -28.33 -17.50
CA LYS A 433 -5.11 -28.61 -18.34
C LYS A 433 -4.77 -29.12 -19.72
N GLY A 434 -3.61 -28.83 -20.27
CA GLY A 434 -3.13 -29.37 -21.54
C GLY A 434 -2.81 -30.89 -21.52
N PHE A 435 -2.51 -31.43 -20.33
CA PHE A 435 -2.23 -32.84 -20.13
C PHE A 435 -3.49 -33.74 -20.02
N LEU A 436 -4.68 -33.11 -19.86
CA LEU A 436 -5.95 -33.83 -19.67
C LEU A 436 -6.82 -33.83 -20.94
N ASN A 437 -6.37 -33.21 -22.03
CA ASN A 437 -7.11 -33.10 -23.31
C ASN A 437 -6.37 -33.76 -24.48
N ASP A 438 -5.41 -34.66 -24.23
CA ASP A 438 -4.84 -35.58 -25.20
C ASP A 438 -5.29 -37.04 -24.92
#